data_c2582913c4d679bf12b8b7d182106be2
#
_entry.id   c2582913c4d679bf12b8b7d182106be2
#
_cell.length_a   1.000
_cell.length_b   1.000
_cell.length_c   1.000
_cell.angle_alpha   90.00
_cell.angle_beta   90.00
_cell.angle_gamma   90.00
#
_symmetry.space_group_name_H-M   'P 1'
#
loop_
_entity.id
_entity.type
_entity.pdbx_description
1 polymer ?
#
loop_
_entity_poly.entity_id
_entity_poly.type
_entity_poly.pdbx_seq_one_letter_code
_entity_poly.pdbx_strand_id
1 'polypeptide(L)'
;MAQDDWWLCAPEPGMLLWARLRLREDTGAEVLESSGLTIRFDDLDTGRHYLLGADYRAFDGLDPEDAAALGFELGDLAPPAAPDGPALVRRMTQRLR
;
A
#
# COMPACT_ATOMS: atom_id res chain seq x y z
N MET A 1 -2.13 -5.92 19.04
CA MET A 1 -2.35 -4.70 18.25
C MET A 1 -2.09 -4.99 16.79
N ALA A 2 -3.03 -4.66 15.94
CA ALA A 2 -2.83 -4.83 14.50
C ALA A 2 -1.83 -3.79 14.01
N GLN A 3 -0.81 -4.23 13.30
CA GLN A 3 0.16 -3.35 12.66
C GLN A 3 -0.14 -3.32 11.17
N ASP A 4 -0.32 -2.12 10.64
CA ASP A 4 -0.54 -1.93 9.22
C ASP A 4 0.79 -1.66 8.54
N ASP A 5 1.05 -2.40 7.47
CA ASP A 5 2.22 -2.23 6.64
C ASP A 5 1.75 -1.66 5.30
N TRP A 6 2.19 -0.46 4.97
CA TRP A 6 1.70 0.24 3.78
C TRP A 6 2.66 0.05 2.61
N TRP A 7 2.08 -0.20 1.46
CA TRP A 7 2.79 -0.42 0.19
C TRP A 7 2.20 0.51 -0.85
N LEU A 8 3.01 0.87 -1.83
CA LEU A 8 2.59 1.81 -2.89
C LEU A 8 3.19 1.43 -4.22
N CYS A 9 2.50 1.83 -5.28
CA CYS A 9 3.03 1.75 -6.64
C CYS A 9 2.55 2.94 -7.45
N ALA A 10 3.29 3.25 -8.51
CA ALA A 10 2.95 4.33 -9.44
C ALA A 10 2.78 3.71 -10.83
N PRO A 11 1.56 3.25 -11.19
CA PRO A 11 1.35 2.60 -12.48
C PRO A 11 1.47 3.54 -13.67
N GLU A 12 1.31 4.85 -13.44
CA GLU A 12 1.50 5.88 -14.46
C GLU A 12 1.93 7.18 -13.80
N PRO A 13 2.51 8.13 -14.55
CA PRO A 13 2.96 9.39 -13.97
C PRO A 13 1.81 10.13 -13.27
N GLY A 14 2.07 10.61 -12.06
CA GLY A 14 1.11 11.36 -11.27
C GLY A 14 0.06 10.52 -10.56
N MET A 15 0.04 9.21 -10.76
CA MET A 15 -0.92 8.32 -10.12
C MET A 15 -0.23 7.45 -9.07
N LEU A 16 -0.81 7.39 -7.87
CA LEU A 16 -0.28 6.61 -6.77
C LEU A 16 -1.36 5.67 -6.25
N LEU A 17 -1.05 4.39 -6.19
CA LEU A 17 -1.94 3.38 -5.61
C LEU A 17 -1.33 2.85 -4.33
N TRP A 18 -2.13 2.78 -3.28
CA TRP A 18 -1.71 2.24 -1.99
C TRP A 18 -2.32 0.86 -1.79
N ALA A 19 -1.60 0.02 -1.06
CA ALA A 19 -2.12 -1.26 -0.58
C ALA A 19 -1.74 -1.40 0.88
N ARG A 20 -2.62 -2.00 1.68
CA ARG A 20 -2.40 -2.21 3.10
C ARG A 20 -2.23 -3.70 3.38
N LEU A 21 -1.08 -4.09 3.90
CA LEU A 21 -0.82 -5.44 4.36
C LEU A 21 -1.00 -5.47 5.87
N ARG A 22 -1.84 -6.36 6.37
CA ARG A 22 -2.17 -6.44 7.79
C ARG A 22 -2.09 -7.89 8.26
N LEU A 23 -1.44 -8.10 9.40
CA LEU A 23 -1.45 -9.40 10.07
C LEU A 23 -2.75 -9.57 10.84
N ARG A 24 -3.41 -10.73 10.65
CA ARG A 24 -4.61 -11.11 11.38
C ARG A 24 -4.27 -12.32 12.23
N GLU A 25 -4.58 -12.26 13.52
CA GLU A 25 -4.18 -13.31 14.47
C GLU A 25 -4.76 -14.68 14.14
N ASP A 26 -5.96 -14.72 13.61
CA ASP A 26 -6.70 -15.97 13.38
C ASP A 26 -6.73 -16.41 11.92
N THR A 27 -6.37 -15.53 10.97
CA THR A 27 -6.54 -15.83 9.55
C THR A 27 -5.27 -15.56 8.72
N GLY A 28 -4.12 -15.32 9.36
CA GLY A 28 -2.88 -15.03 8.68
C GLY A 28 -2.75 -13.57 8.32
N ALA A 29 -2.56 -13.26 7.04
CA ALA A 29 -2.38 -11.90 6.58
C ALA A 29 -3.43 -11.53 5.52
N GLU A 30 -3.67 -10.24 5.36
CA GLU A 30 -4.55 -9.76 4.29
C GLU A 30 -3.99 -8.51 3.64
N VAL A 31 -4.24 -8.38 2.34
CA VAL A 31 -3.91 -7.19 1.56
C VAL A 31 -5.20 -6.52 1.13
N LEU A 32 -5.36 -5.25 1.47
CA LEU A 32 -6.45 -4.42 0.96
C LEU A 32 -5.90 -3.56 -0.18
N GLU A 33 -6.50 -3.69 -1.35
CA GLU A 33 -6.08 -2.93 -2.54
C GLU A 33 -6.98 -1.72 -2.77
N SER A 34 -6.48 -0.78 -3.57
CA SER A 34 -7.21 0.45 -3.91
C SER A 34 -8.51 0.18 -4.67
N SER A 35 -8.66 -1.01 -5.24
CA SER A 35 -9.91 -1.44 -5.88
C SER A 35 -10.99 -1.83 -4.89
N GLY A 36 -10.63 -1.94 -3.59
CA GLY A 36 -11.52 -2.45 -2.56
C GLY A 36 -11.42 -3.95 -2.35
N LEU A 37 -10.63 -4.63 -3.18
CA LEU A 37 -10.43 -6.07 -3.05
C LEU A 37 -9.56 -6.40 -1.84
N THR A 38 -9.98 -7.37 -1.05
CA THR A 38 -9.19 -7.92 0.04
C THR A 38 -8.75 -9.33 -0.32
N ILE A 39 -7.44 -9.56 -0.28
CA ILE A 39 -6.85 -10.87 -0.58
C ILE A 39 -6.22 -11.41 0.69
N ARG A 40 -6.46 -12.68 0.99
CA ARG A 40 -5.96 -13.33 2.21
C ARG A 40 -4.80 -14.24 1.88
N PHE A 41 -3.80 -14.25 2.76
CA PHE A 41 -2.62 -15.08 2.66
C PHE A 41 -2.38 -15.80 3.99
N ASP A 42 -1.62 -16.90 3.94
CA ASP A 42 -1.34 -17.68 5.15
C ASP A 42 -0.42 -16.94 6.11
N ASP A 43 0.46 -16.07 5.58
CA ASP A 43 1.42 -15.33 6.40
C ASP A 43 1.81 -14.01 5.73
N LEU A 44 2.56 -13.18 6.47
CA LEU A 44 3.02 -11.89 5.96
C LEU A 44 3.99 -12.03 4.79
N ASP A 45 4.87 -13.02 4.81
CA ASP A 45 5.84 -13.20 3.74
C ASP A 45 5.17 -13.45 2.41
N THR A 46 4.14 -14.27 2.38
CA THR A 46 3.37 -14.53 1.17
C THR A 46 2.71 -13.26 0.66
N GLY A 47 2.15 -12.46 1.57
CA GLY A 47 1.55 -11.16 1.19
C GLY A 47 2.57 -10.20 0.62
N ARG A 48 3.76 -10.13 1.21
CA ARG A 48 4.86 -9.30 0.70
C ARG A 48 5.31 -9.73 -0.67
N HIS A 49 5.45 -11.03 -0.90
CA HIS A 49 5.82 -11.55 -2.22
C HIS A 49 4.78 -11.20 -3.27
N TYR A 50 3.50 -11.28 -2.92
CA TYR A 50 2.44 -10.87 -3.82
C TYR A 50 2.58 -9.40 -4.22
N LEU A 51 2.82 -8.52 -3.24
CA LEU A 51 2.95 -7.09 -3.50
C LEU A 51 4.19 -6.77 -4.32
N LEU A 52 5.32 -7.41 -4.01
CA LEU A 52 6.54 -7.23 -4.81
C LEU A 52 6.35 -7.69 -6.25
N GLY A 53 5.65 -8.81 -6.45
CA GLY A 53 5.35 -9.32 -7.79
C GLY A 53 4.40 -8.42 -8.57
N ALA A 54 3.62 -7.59 -7.88
CA ALA A 54 2.71 -6.63 -8.48
C ALA A 54 3.33 -5.22 -8.60
N ASP A 55 4.65 -5.11 -8.44
CA ASP A 55 5.42 -3.86 -8.55
C ASP A 55 5.13 -2.84 -7.45
N TYR A 56 4.62 -3.28 -6.32
CA TYR A 56 4.48 -2.43 -5.14
C TYR A 56 5.81 -2.37 -4.40
N ARG A 57 6.04 -1.25 -3.71
CA ARG A 57 7.18 -1.06 -2.82
C ARG A 57 6.68 -0.77 -1.42
N ALA A 58 7.41 -1.25 -0.41
CA ALA A 58 7.08 -0.94 0.98
C ALA A 58 7.34 0.54 1.25
N PHE A 59 6.36 1.22 1.85
CA PHE A 59 6.51 2.63 2.21
C PHE A 59 7.55 2.77 3.33
N ASP A 60 7.53 1.87 4.30
CA ASP A 60 8.54 1.83 5.36
C ASP A 60 9.88 1.44 4.73
N GLY A 61 10.87 2.30 4.87
CA GLY A 61 12.17 2.12 4.25
C GLY A 61 12.33 2.74 2.88
N LEU A 62 11.28 3.39 2.36
CA LEU A 62 11.37 4.13 1.11
C LEU A 62 12.24 5.38 1.33
N ASP A 63 13.24 5.58 0.48
CA ASP A 63 14.11 6.75 0.57
C ASP A 63 13.78 7.79 -0.51
N PRO A 64 14.40 9.00 -0.45
CA PRO A 64 14.11 10.04 -1.44
C PRO A 64 14.40 9.62 -2.88
N GLU A 65 15.43 8.80 -3.12
CA GLU A 65 15.72 8.29 -4.46
C GLU A 65 14.62 7.39 -4.98
N ASP A 66 14.10 6.50 -4.11
CA ASP A 66 13.01 5.62 -4.48
C ASP A 66 11.75 6.41 -4.81
N ALA A 67 11.43 7.43 -4.01
CA ALA A 67 10.29 8.29 -4.27
C ALA A 67 10.45 9.05 -5.60
N ALA A 68 11.64 9.57 -5.86
CA ALA A 68 11.93 10.27 -7.11
C ALA A 68 11.80 9.34 -8.32
N ALA A 69 12.20 8.08 -8.19
CA ALA A 69 12.04 7.09 -9.25
C ALA A 69 10.57 6.83 -9.57
N LEU A 70 9.69 7.00 -8.59
CA LEU A 70 8.24 6.89 -8.77
C LEU A 70 7.61 8.19 -9.28
N GLY A 71 8.38 9.28 -9.32
CA GLY A 71 7.90 10.59 -9.77
C GLY A 71 7.37 11.49 -8.66
N PHE A 72 7.74 11.23 -7.39
CA PHE A 72 7.24 11.98 -6.25
C PHE A 72 8.36 12.44 -5.34
N GLU A 73 8.05 13.38 -4.46
CA GLU A 73 8.93 13.73 -3.35
C GLU A 73 8.51 12.94 -2.10
N LEU A 74 9.47 12.39 -1.40
CA LEU A 74 9.18 11.54 -0.23
C LEU A 74 8.34 12.26 0.82
N GLY A 75 8.59 13.54 1.04
CA GLY A 75 7.83 14.34 2.00
C GLY A 75 6.37 14.54 1.64
N ASP A 76 5.99 14.32 0.39
CA ASP A 76 4.62 14.43 -0.08
C ASP A 76 3.85 13.10 0.03
N LEU A 77 4.55 12.02 0.38
CA LEU A 77 3.94 10.70 0.47
C LEU A 77 3.54 10.40 1.91
N ALA A 78 2.27 10.04 2.09
CA ALA A 78 1.77 9.62 3.38
C ALA A 78 0.68 8.57 3.18
N PRO A 79 0.66 7.51 4.00
CA PRO A 79 -0.40 6.52 3.90
C PRO A 79 -1.77 7.15 4.10
N PRO A 80 -2.78 6.72 3.36
CA PRO A 80 -4.12 7.27 3.53
C PRO A 80 -4.70 6.91 4.88
N ALA A 81 -5.58 7.77 5.39
CA ALA A 81 -6.31 7.53 6.63
C ALA A 81 -7.76 7.93 6.42
N ALA A 82 -8.66 7.18 7.03
CA ALA A 82 -10.09 7.43 6.91
C ALA A 82 -10.84 6.79 8.07
N PRO A 83 -12.06 7.27 8.38
CA PRO A 83 -12.82 6.74 9.51
C PRO A 83 -13.38 5.34 9.29
N ASP A 84 -13.52 4.91 8.02
CA ASP A 84 -14.06 3.59 7.71
C ASP A 84 -13.42 3.01 6.45
N GLY A 85 -13.69 1.73 6.17
CA GLY A 85 -13.11 1.01 5.04
C GLY A 85 -13.46 1.62 3.69
N PRO A 86 -14.74 1.91 3.37
CA PRO A 86 -15.08 2.51 2.07
C PRO A 86 -14.42 3.86 1.83
N ALA A 87 -14.31 4.71 2.85
CA ALA A 87 -13.63 5.99 2.72
C ALA A 87 -12.12 5.79 2.53
N LEU A 88 -11.53 4.80 3.23
CA LEU A 88 -10.13 4.48 3.07
C LEU A 88 -9.82 4.04 1.65
N VAL A 89 -10.61 3.14 1.09
CA VAL A 89 -10.42 2.64 -0.27
C VAL A 89 -10.43 3.80 -1.27
N ARG A 90 -11.34 4.75 -1.13
CA ARG A 90 -11.39 5.91 -2.01
C ARG A 90 -10.11 6.75 -1.95
N ARG A 91 -9.44 6.79 -0.80
CA ARG A 91 -8.21 7.57 -0.60
C ARG A 91 -6.95 6.81 -0.98
N MET A 92 -7.05 5.52 -1.28
CA MET A 92 -5.90 4.68 -1.65
C MET A 92 -5.46 4.90 -3.10
N THR A 93 -6.28 5.52 -3.92
CA THR A 93 -5.89 5.99 -5.25
C THR A 93 -5.73 7.50 -5.18
N GLN A 94 -4.51 7.97 -5.44
CA GLN A 94 -4.19 9.39 -5.35
C GLN A 94 -3.62 9.86 -6.68
N ARG A 95 -4.07 11.04 -7.11
CA ARG A 95 -3.50 11.70 -8.28
C ARG A 95 -2.75 12.92 -7.80
N LEU A 96 -1.44 12.91 -7.98
CA LEU A 96 -0.55 13.98 -7.56
C LEU A 96 0.01 14.68 -8.80
N ARG A 97 0.23 15.97 -8.66
CA ARG A 97 0.77 16.77 -9.75
C ARG A 97 2.21 17.17 -9.50
#